data_40c0eb0659042bfe404b3989de414aa4
#
_entry.id   40c0eb0659042bfe404b3989de414aa4
#
_cell.length_a   1.000
_cell.length_b   1.000
_cell.length_c   1.000
_cell.angle_alpha   90.00
_cell.angle_beta   90.00
_cell.angle_gamma   90.00
#
_symmetry.space_group_name_H-M   'P 1'
#
loop_
_entity.id
_entity.type
_entity.pdbx_description
1 polymer ?
#
loop_
_entity_poly.entity_id
_entity_poly.type
_entity_poly.pdbx_seq_one_letter_code
_entity_poly.pdbx_strand_id
1 'polypeptide(L)'
;MFQPIQIAAIVALRECEAETRKIRGVYQKRRDVLIEGLARGGWKVEPPRGTMFVWAPIPERFRELGSLEFSKLLLEKALVAVSPGVGFGPLGEGHVRFALVENEHRTRQATRTIKQLLTRSS
;
A
#
# COMPACT_ATOMS: atom_id res chain seq x y z
N MET A 1 14.54 -19.17 22.92
CA MET A 1 14.21 -17.73 22.71
C MET A 1 14.65 -16.94 23.94
N PHE A 2 15.23 -15.77 23.75
CA PHE A 2 15.71 -14.91 24.84
C PHE A 2 14.59 -14.48 25.78
N GLN A 3 14.76 -14.72 27.10
CA GLN A 3 13.70 -14.57 28.09
C GLN A 3 13.05 -13.16 28.15
N PRO A 4 13.80 -12.05 28.10
CA PRO A 4 13.20 -10.72 28.09
C PRO A 4 12.24 -10.47 26.94
N ILE A 5 12.50 -11.06 25.76
CA ILE A 5 11.59 -10.97 24.60
C ILE A 5 10.30 -11.73 24.87
N GLN A 6 10.37 -12.89 25.53
CA GLN A 6 9.18 -13.64 25.93
C GLN A 6 8.32 -12.87 26.92
N ILE A 7 8.93 -12.23 27.92
CA ILE A 7 8.25 -11.39 28.90
C ILE A 7 7.58 -10.20 28.20
N ALA A 8 8.30 -9.50 27.31
CA ALA A 8 7.77 -8.41 26.52
C ALA A 8 6.55 -8.84 25.67
N ALA A 9 6.62 -10.02 25.07
CA ALA A 9 5.51 -10.58 24.28
C ALA A 9 4.29 -10.87 25.16
N ILE A 10 4.48 -11.38 26.37
CA ILE A 10 3.39 -11.64 27.33
C ILE A 10 2.71 -10.31 27.70
N VAL A 11 3.47 -9.28 28.05
CA VAL A 11 2.93 -7.94 28.37
C VAL A 11 2.19 -7.37 27.18
N ALA A 12 2.78 -7.42 25.97
CA ALA A 12 2.16 -6.91 24.75
C ALA A 12 0.78 -7.57 24.49
N LEU A 13 0.70 -8.89 24.64
CA LEU A 13 -0.53 -9.64 24.40
C LEU A 13 -1.61 -9.45 25.48
N ARG A 14 -1.22 -9.24 26.73
CA ARG A 14 -2.13 -9.16 27.86
C ARG A 14 -2.56 -7.74 28.22
N GLU A 15 -1.68 -6.76 28.03
CA GLU A 15 -1.85 -5.42 28.60
C GLU A 15 -1.90 -4.29 27.58
N CYS A 16 -1.46 -4.53 26.31
CA CYS A 16 -1.34 -3.48 25.30
C CYS A 16 -2.49 -3.47 24.27
N GLU A 17 -3.69 -3.87 24.63
CA GLU A 17 -4.82 -3.89 23.69
C GLU A 17 -5.24 -2.48 23.26
N ALA A 18 -5.15 -1.50 24.15
CA ALA A 18 -5.49 -0.11 23.84
C ALA A 18 -4.53 0.49 22.78
N GLU A 19 -3.23 0.23 22.91
CA GLU A 19 -2.19 0.63 21.97
C GLU A 19 -2.36 -0.06 20.62
N THR A 20 -2.66 -1.34 20.65
CA THR A 20 -2.96 -2.12 19.43
C THR A 20 -4.14 -1.55 18.66
N ARG A 21 -5.22 -1.16 19.35
CA ARG A 21 -6.38 -0.50 18.72
C ARG A 21 -6.01 0.84 18.11
N LYS A 22 -5.18 1.67 18.79
CA LYS A 22 -4.70 2.95 18.24
C LYS A 22 -3.90 2.75 16.97
N ILE A 23 -2.92 1.84 16.97
CA ILE A 23 -2.08 1.53 15.82
C ILE A 23 -2.95 1.02 14.66
N ARG A 24 -3.87 0.09 14.92
CA ARG A 24 -4.81 -0.42 13.93
C ARG A 24 -5.63 0.70 13.30
N GLY A 25 -6.13 1.64 14.11
CA GLY A 25 -6.88 2.80 13.63
C GLY A 25 -6.07 3.70 12.70
N VAL A 26 -4.77 3.91 12.98
CA VAL A 26 -3.87 4.67 12.11
C VAL A 26 -3.73 3.99 10.75
N TYR A 27 -3.47 2.69 10.70
CA TYR A 27 -3.32 1.96 9.43
C TYR A 27 -4.65 1.88 8.66
N GLN A 28 -5.76 1.68 9.33
CA GLN A 28 -7.09 1.71 8.72
C GLN A 28 -7.34 3.05 8.00
N LYS A 29 -7.05 4.15 8.66
CA LYS A 29 -7.24 5.50 8.12
C LYS A 29 -6.32 5.76 6.92
N ARG A 30 -5.05 5.36 7.00
CA ARG A 30 -4.11 5.44 5.87
C ARG A 30 -4.57 4.60 4.68
N ARG A 31 -5.06 3.39 4.93
CA ARG A 31 -5.66 2.52 3.91
C ARG A 31 -6.82 3.22 3.21
N ASP A 32 -7.75 3.76 3.97
CA ASP A 32 -8.96 4.38 3.42
C ASP A 32 -8.60 5.60 2.56
N VAL A 33 -7.67 6.44 3.02
CA VAL A 33 -7.15 7.59 2.24
C VAL A 33 -6.50 7.14 0.93
N LEU A 34 -5.71 6.07 0.95
CA LEU A 34 -5.08 5.54 -0.26
C LEU A 34 -6.13 5.00 -1.23
N ILE A 35 -7.02 4.13 -0.77
CA ILE A 35 -8.06 3.49 -1.60
C ILE A 35 -8.98 4.54 -2.25
N GLU A 36 -9.47 5.51 -1.48
CA GLU A 36 -10.29 6.61 -2.00
C GLU A 36 -9.52 7.47 -3.03
N GLY A 37 -8.26 7.78 -2.72
CA GLY A 37 -7.43 8.58 -3.61
C GLY A 37 -7.15 7.88 -4.94
N LEU A 38 -6.88 6.59 -4.94
CA LEU A 38 -6.71 5.77 -6.15
C LEU A 38 -8.02 5.69 -6.95
N ALA A 39 -9.15 5.48 -6.28
CA ALA A 39 -10.47 5.42 -6.92
C ALA A 39 -10.84 6.72 -7.65
N ARG A 40 -10.52 7.88 -7.06
CA ARG A 40 -10.69 9.20 -7.70
C ARG A 40 -9.83 9.38 -8.96
N GLY A 41 -8.76 8.62 -9.08
CA GLY A 41 -7.89 8.54 -10.26
C GLY A 41 -8.34 7.51 -11.30
N GLY A 42 -9.43 6.79 -11.04
CA GLY A 42 -9.92 5.72 -11.89
C GLY A 42 -9.29 4.34 -11.62
N TRP A 43 -8.46 4.23 -10.59
CA TRP A 43 -7.84 2.98 -10.18
C TRP A 43 -8.60 2.36 -9.00
N LYS A 44 -9.52 1.48 -9.29
CA LYS A 44 -10.30 0.77 -8.28
C LYS A 44 -9.48 -0.38 -7.68
N VAL A 45 -9.30 -0.35 -6.36
CA VAL A 45 -8.58 -1.36 -5.60
C VAL A 45 -9.45 -1.79 -4.42
N GLU A 46 -9.56 -3.10 -4.20
CA GLU A 46 -10.27 -3.66 -3.06
C GLU A 46 -9.52 -3.34 -1.75
N PRO A 47 -10.19 -2.77 -0.74
CA PRO A 47 -9.55 -2.51 0.54
C PRO A 47 -9.22 -3.81 1.27
N PRO A 48 -7.96 -4.02 1.67
CA PRO A 48 -7.61 -5.21 2.45
C PRO A 48 -8.27 -5.18 3.83
N ARG A 49 -8.66 -6.36 4.33
CA ARG A 49 -9.27 -6.48 5.66
C ARG A 49 -8.29 -6.35 6.81
N GLY A 50 -7.01 -6.46 6.53
CA GLY A 50 -5.93 -6.38 7.52
C GLY A 50 -4.63 -5.99 6.85
N THR A 51 -3.54 -6.08 7.60
CA THR A 51 -2.17 -5.75 7.17
C THR A 51 -1.91 -4.24 6.97
N MET A 52 -0.65 -3.92 6.85
CA MET A 52 -0.14 -2.58 6.53
C MET A 52 0.17 -2.41 5.04
N PHE A 53 -0.29 -3.32 4.20
CA PHE A 53 -0.05 -3.32 2.77
C PHE A 53 -1.36 -3.31 1.98
N VAL A 54 -1.32 -2.69 0.81
CA VAL A 54 -2.39 -2.79 -0.18
C VAL A 54 -1.84 -3.48 -1.41
N TRP A 55 -2.46 -4.60 -1.78
CA TRP A 55 -2.14 -5.38 -2.97
C TRP A 55 -3.05 -4.92 -4.09
N ALA A 56 -2.50 -4.17 -5.05
CA ALA A 56 -3.28 -3.52 -6.08
C ALA A 56 -3.02 -4.16 -7.46
N PRO A 57 -4.08 -4.60 -8.16
CA PRO A 57 -3.92 -5.02 -9.54
C PRO A 57 -3.50 -3.83 -10.41
N ILE A 58 -2.59 -4.05 -11.33
CA ILE A 58 -2.17 -3.02 -12.29
C ILE A 58 -3.39 -2.62 -13.13
N PRO A 59 -3.63 -1.30 -13.35
CA PRO A 59 -4.71 -0.86 -14.24
C PRO A 59 -4.60 -1.50 -15.61
N GLU A 60 -5.73 -1.90 -16.20
CA GLU A 60 -5.81 -2.70 -17.43
C GLU A 60 -4.90 -2.18 -18.54
N ARG A 61 -4.92 -0.87 -18.80
CA ARG A 61 -4.12 -0.24 -19.85
C ARG A 61 -2.60 -0.29 -19.66
N PHE A 62 -2.13 -0.60 -18.43
CA PHE A 62 -0.71 -0.75 -18.11
C PHE A 62 -0.32 -2.20 -17.83
N ARG A 63 -1.25 -3.14 -17.94
CA ARG A 63 -1.03 -4.54 -17.58
C ARG A 63 0.08 -5.20 -18.40
N GLU A 64 0.19 -4.85 -19.68
CA GLU A 64 1.22 -5.38 -20.58
C GLU A 64 2.66 -4.95 -20.21
N LEU A 65 2.82 -3.86 -19.45
CA LEU A 65 4.13 -3.46 -18.95
C LEU A 65 4.73 -4.47 -17.95
N GLY A 66 3.87 -5.19 -17.25
CA GLY A 66 4.28 -6.01 -16.12
C GLY A 66 4.55 -5.18 -14.85
N SER A 67 4.66 -5.88 -13.71
CA SER A 67 4.74 -5.24 -12.40
C SER A 67 6.02 -4.44 -12.19
N LEU A 68 7.15 -4.88 -12.74
CA LEU A 68 8.43 -4.19 -12.60
C LEU A 68 8.43 -2.85 -13.35
N GLU A 69 8.09 -2.85 -14.63
CA GLU A 69 8.09 -1.63 -15.44
C GLU A 69 7.00 -0.66 -15.01
N PHE A 70 5.84 -1.16 -14.58
CA PHE A 70 4.81 -0.30 -14.00
C PHE A 70 5.27 0.35 -12.68
N SER A 71 6.01 -0.36 -11.83
CA SER A 71 6.59 0.21 -10.60
C SER A 71 7.61 1.29 -10.91
N LYS A 72 8.45 1.10 -11.93
CA LYS A 72 9.40 2.13 -12.42
C LYS A 72 8.66 3.36 -12.97
N LEU A 73 7.60 3.14 -13.74
CA LEU A 73 6.77 4.23 -14.27
C LEU A 73 6.18 5.09 -13.15
N LEU A 74 5.64 4.46 -12.09
CA LEU A 74 5.13 5.16 -10.91
C LEU A 74 6.23 5.96 -10.20
N LEU A 75 7.41 5.38 -10.07
CA LEU A 75 8.55 6.04 -9.43
C LEU A 75 9.01 7.27 -10.23
N GLU A 76 9.18 7.13 -11.53
CA GLU A 76 9.72 8.19 -12.39
C GLU A 76 8.71 9.31 -12.67
N LYS A 77 7.45 8.97 -12.91
CA LYS A 77 6.43 9.92 -13.37
C LYS A 77 5.49 10.41 -12.27
N ALA A 78 5.25 9.61 -11.25
CA ALA A 78 4.40 9.98 -10.12
C ALA A 78 5.18 10.22 -8.82
N LEU A 79 6.47 9.93 -8.78
CA LEU A 79 7.34 10.00 -7.59
C LEU A 79 6.80 9.14 -6.43
N VAL A 80 6.24 7.99 -6.78
CA VAL A 80 5.66 7.03 -5.84
C VAL A 80 6.37 5.68 -5.97
N ALA A 81 7.00 5.26 -4.89
CA ALA A 81 7.65 3.95 -4.81
C ALA A 81 6.65 2.89 -4.35
N VAL A 82 6.55 1.82 -5.12
CA VAL A 82 5.76 0.62 -4.80
C VAL A 82 6.63 -0.63 -5.02
N SER A 83 6.27 -1.74 -4.40
CA SER A 83 6.96 -3.01 -4.66
C SER A 83 6.30 -3.71 -5.86
N PRO A 84 7.07 -4.12 -6.88
CA PRO A 84 6.52 -4.91 -7.99
C PRO A 84 6.10 -6.29 -7.49
N GLY A 85 4.95 -6.77 -7.95
CA GLY A 85 4.39 -8.04 -7.49
C GLY A 85 5.26 -9.23 -7.83
N VAL A 86 5.95 -9.22 -8.98
CA VAL A 86 6.89 -10.28 -9.37
C VAL A 86 8.00 -10.50 -8.34
N GLY A 87 8.36 -9.49 -7.55
CA GLY A 87 9.33 -9.61 -6.45
C GLY A 87 8.88 -10.55 -5.32
N PHE A 88 7.60 -10.93 -5.28
CA PHE A 88 7.02 -11.89 -4.32
C PHE A 88 6.75 -13.26 -4.94
N GLY A 89 7.25 -13.49 -6.15
CA GLY A 89 7.10 -14.74 -6.89
C GLY A 89 6.26 -14.57 -8.16
N PRO A 90 6.24 -15.59 -9.04
CA PRO A 90 5.57 -15.53 -10.34
C PRO A 90 4.07 -15.22 -10.26
N LEU A 91 3.40 -15.68 -9.21
CA LEU A 91 1.97 -15.42 -8.99
C LEU A 91 1.67 -13.98 -8.58
N GLY A 92 2.69 -13.20 -8.23
CA GLY A 92 2.56 -11.77 -7.92
C GLY A 92 2.55 -10.88 -9.16
N GLU A 93 2.84 -11.43 -10.35
CA GLU A 93 2.81 -10.64 -11.57
C GLU A 93 1.42 -10.06 -11.83
N GLY A 94 1.35 -8.88 -12.44
CA GLY A 94 0.11 -8.14 -12.65
C GLY A 94 -0.37 -7.32 -11.45
N HIS A 95 0.40 -7.27 -10.36
CA HIS A 95 0.09 -6.52 -9.15
C HIS A 95 1.27 -5.67 -8.68
N VAL A 96 0.97 -4.64 -7.90
CA VAL A 96 1.95 -3.87 -7.12
C VAL A 96 1.51 -3.78 -5.67
N ARG A 97 2.46 -3.66 -4.75
CA ARG A 97 2.20 -3.55 -3.32
C ARG A 97 2.53 -2.15 -2.81
N PHE A 98 1.52 -1.47 -2.26
CA PHE A 98 1.72 -0.26 -1.49
C PHE A 98 1.97 -0.59 -0.02
N ALA A 99 2.88 0.15 0.63
CA ALA A 99 3.07 0.11 2.08
C ALA A 99 2.40 1.34 2.71
N LEU A 100 1.58 1.14 3.75
CA LEU A 100 0.85 2.19 4.45
C LEU A 100 1.71 2.86 5.55
N VAL A 101 2.99 3.10 5.24
CA VAL A 101 3.97 3.64 6.21
C VAL A 101 3.96 5.16 6.28
N GLU A 102 3.48 5.82 5.24
CA GLU A 102 3.40 7.27 5.17
C GLU A 102 2.15 7.84 5.84
N ASN A 103 2.21 9.11 6.25
CA ASN A 103 1.06 9.79 6.81
C ASN A 103 0.00 10.11 5.72
N GLU A 104 -1.19 10.50 6.17
CA GLU A 104 -2.33 10.76 5.28
C GLU A 104 -2.07 11.90 4.27
N HIS A 105 -1.30 12.93 4.68
CA HIS A 105 -1.00 14.06 3.81
C HIS A 105 -0.12 13.61 2.63
N ARG A 106 0.94 12.85 2.92
CA ARG A 106 1.82 12.26 1.90
C ARG A 106 1.06 11.29 1.00
N THR A 107 0.18 10.48 1.58
CA THR A 107 -0.67 9.54 0.83
C THR A 107 -1.60 10.30 -0.14
N ARG A 108 -2.23 11.40 0.30
CA ARG A 108 -3.04 12.24 -0.60
C ARG A 108 -2.21 12.87 -1.72
N GLN A 109 -0.98 13.30 -1.43
CA GLN A 109 -0.07 13.81 -2.45
C GLN A 109 0.24 12.72 -3.50
N ALA A 110 0.64 11.53 -3.05
CA ALA A 110 0.94 10.40 -3.92
C ALA A 110 -0.26 10.03 -4.83
N THR A 111 -1.47 9.97 -4.29
CA THR A 111 -2.65 9.64 -5.09
C THR A 111 -3.00 10.73 -6.11
N ARG A 112 -2.68 12.01 -5.83
CA ARG A 112 -2.84 13.10 -6.82
C ARG A 112 -1.87 12.94 -8.00
N THR A 113 -0.59 12.62 -7.73
CA THR A 113 0.40 12.43 -8.79
C THR A 113 0.11 11.17 -9.61
N ILE A 114 -0.34 10.10 -8.96
CA ILE A 114 -0.83 8.89 -9.66
C ILE A 114 -2.02 9.24 -10.57
N LYS A 115 -3.01 9.99 -10.07
CA LYS A 115 -4.15 10.43 -10.88
C LYS A 115 -3.70 11.21 -12.11
N GLN A 116 -2.76 12.14 -11.96
CA GLN A 116 -2.21 12.90 -13.09
C GLN A 116 -1.56 11.98 -14.14
N LEU A 117 -0.80 10.98 -13.70
CA LEU A 117 -0.21 10.00 -14.59
C LEU A 117 -1.29 9.20 -15.32
N LEU A 118 -2.30 8.72 -14.59
CA LEU A 118 -3.39 7.93 -15.17
C LEU A 118 -4.25 8.73 -16.15
N THR A 119 -4.39 10.03 -16.01
CA THR A 119 -5.18 10.88 -16.90
C THR A 119 -4.39 11.44 -18.10
N ARG A 120 -3.07 11.68 -17.95
CA ARG A 120 -2.23 12.25 -19.02
C ARG A 120 -1.83 11.25 -20.12
N SER A 121 -1.97 9.98 -19.89
CA SER A 121 -1.63 8.93 -20.86
C SER A 121 -2.83 8.55 -21.74
N SER A 122 -3.79 9.47 -21.92
CA SER A 122 -4.89 9.37 -22.87
C SER A 122 -4.52 10.06 -24.15
#